data_8847c05b6657023ae2f5d6956ad80981
#
_entry.id   8847c05b6657023ae2f5d6956ad80981
#
_cell.length_a   1.000
_cell.length_b   1.000
_cell.length_c   1.000
_cell.angle_alpha   90.00
_cell.angle_beta   90.00
_cell.angle_gamma   90.00
#
_symmetry.space_group_name_H-M   'P 1'
#
loop_
_entity.id
_entity.type
_entity.pdbx_description
1 polymer ?
#
loop_
_entity_poly.entity_id
_entity_poly.type
_entity_poly.pdbx_seq_one_letter_code
_entity_poly.pdbx_strand_id
1 'polypeptide(L)'
;MKKKGFLFLMFAAFILVLAACTTSTGDDGGNEAADAGSDSDADAAEESDSGGEKVLRMNNGEEPTSLNPPIGFDSVSWNVLNNLMEGLTRLGQDDMPQPAIAEDWDISDDGKTYTFYLREDANWSNGDPVTAEDFVYAWKQLLNPETGSSAAFLGYFIEGGEAYNAGDGSADDVAVEAVDEKTFEVTLTAPTGFFLHVVTNPAFFPVNKEVAEENPEWHAEAESFVSNGPFELESWSHDQEMVFVKNAEYWDSDTVNLDKVNWVMVPDVNTEYQMFESDELDVTEIPSDMADQLIDGDNVVIEDQAGLYFYRFNVTEEPFQNEKIRKAFALAINQDDIVDYVTKNNEQAAKAFVSPGFTTPSGEDFRDVNGEMVSFDPEQAKQLLEEGMEEEGYDELPPVTLTYNTDEQHKAIAETMQNMFSENLGVDVELANTEWNVFLEDQKSLNHQLSRSSFLFDYGDPVNFLESFITDSSMNRTGWSNEEYDELIAQAKQETDEEKRWELMYEAEQMLAGEMPIFPIHYYNQVYIYKDNVKDVVRHPVGYLELKWADIEQ
;
A
#
# COMPACT_ATOMS: atom_id res chain seq x y z
N MET A 1 35.48 -43.18 11.84
CA MET A 1 36.68 -43.32 10.98
C MET A 1 36.86 -41.99 10.27
N LYS A 2 37.75 -41.11 10.70
CA LYS A 2 39.10 -40.80 10.14
C LYS A 2 39.00 -40.48 8.65
N LYS A 3 39.34 -39.26 8.11
CA LYS A 3 40.51 -38.40 8.26
C LYS A 3 40.18 -37.02 7.60
N LYS A 4 40.50 -35.83 8.17
CA LYS A 4 41.74 -35.01 7.94
C LYS A 4 41.93 -34.69 6.47
N GLY A 5 41.85 -33.44 5.94
CA GLY A 5 42.51 -32.21 6.33
C GLY A 5 43.43 -31.82 5.19
N PHE A 6 43.40 -30.59 4.67
CA PHE A 6 44.63 -29.87 4.28
C PHE A 6 44.36 -28.38 4.04
N LEU A 7 45.08 -27.59 4.74
CA LEU A 7 45.28 -26.15 4.72
C LEU A 7 46.31 -25.82 3.63
N PHE A 8 46.09 -24.78 2.80
CA PHE A 8 47.21 -24.05 2.21
C PHE A 8 46.90 -22.56 2.06
N LEU A 9 47.65 -21.79 2.82
CA LEU A 9 47.90 -20.37 2.71
C LEU A 9 48.76 -20.09 1.48
N MET A 10 48.47 -19.05 0.72
CA MET A 10 49.51 -18.31 0.00
C MET A 10 49.21 -16.81 -0.05
N PHE A 11 50.03 -16.10 0.71
CA PHE A 11 50.28 -14.66 0.68
C PHE A 11 51.11 -14.34 -0.55
N ALA A 12 50.77 -13.28 -1.27
CA ALA A 12 51.78 -12.53 -2.04
C ALA A 12 51.30 -11.08 -2.21
N ALA A 13 51.93 -10.22 -1.48
CA ALA A 13 51.92 -8.76 -1.63
C ALA A 13 52.58 -8.33 -2.93
N PHE A 14 52.08 -7.30 -3.59
CA PHE A 14 52.89 -6.49 -4.48
C PHE A 14 52.66 -4.98 -4.25
N ILE A 15 53.79 -4.29 -4.17
CA ILE A 15 54.07 -2.97 -3.63
C ILE A 15 53.92 -1.89 -4.71
N LEU A 16 53.45 -0.72 -4.28
CA LEU A 16 53.54 0.63 -4.85
C LEU A 16 54.62 0.89 -5.93
N VAL A 17 54.25 1.73 -6.92
CA VAL A 17 55.15 2.75 -7.46
C VAL A 17 54.41 4.07 -7.66
N LEU A 18 54.74 5.04 -6.84
CA LEU A 18 54.56 6.49 -7.02
C LEU A 18 55.64 7.00 -8.00
N ALA A 19 55.25 7.86 -8.93
CA ALA A 19 56.20 8.81 -9.52
C ALA A 19 55.50 10.11 -9.88
N ALA A 20 55.76 11.11 -9.06
CA ALA A 20 55.54 12.54 -9.35
C ALA A 20 56.78 13.10 -10.10
N CYS A 21 56.56 14.12 -10.92
CA CYS A 21 57.52 15.21 -11.26
C CYS A 21 56.82 16.17 -12.21
N THR A 22 56.39 17.33 -11.77
CA THR A 22 57.05 18.64 -11.58
C THR A 22 57.38 19.41 -12.85
N THR A 23 56.72 20.57 -12.94
CA THR A 23 57.12 21.93 -13.36
C THR A 23 58.06 22.13 -14.56
N SER A 24 57.65 23.13 -15.40
CA SER A 24 58.46 24.30 -15.69
C SER A 24 57.80 25.29 -16.66
N THR A 25 57.46 26.43 -16.20
CA THR A 25 57.70 27.84 -16.56
C THR A 25 58.32 28.20 -17.90
N GLY A 26 57.78 29.34 -18.42
CA GLY A 26 58.47 30.29 -19.30
C GLY A 26 57.73 30.51 -20.60
N ASP A 27 57.21 31.56 -20.89
CA ASP A 27 57.35 33.02 -20.84
C ASP A 27 57.39 33.56 -22.29
N ASP A 28 56.70 34.63 -22.49
CA ASP A 28 56.92 35.78 -23.38
C ASP A 28 56.47 35.76 -24.85
N GLY A 29 55.64 36.76 -25.14
CA GLY A 29 55.93 37.64 -26.31
C GLY A 29 54.87 37.84 -27.35
N GLY A 30 54.17 39.02 -27.24
CA GLY A 30 53.97 39.91 -28.41
C GLY A 30 52.67 39.81 -29.16
N ASN A 31 51.78 40.70 -28.83
CA ASN A 31 51.26 41.88 -29.49
C ASN A 31 51.13 41.84 -31.01
N GLU A 32 49.92 42.02 -31.56
CA GLU A 32 49.50 43.19 -32.34
C GLU A 32 48.04 43.08 -32.83
N ALA A 33 47.37 44.21 -32.68
CA ALA A 33 46.02 44.47 -33.08
C ALA A 33 45.87 44.72 -34.60
N ALA A 34 44.70 44.36 -35.13
CA ALA A 34 44.10 45.12 -36.23
C ALA A 34 42.57 44.96 -36.24
N ASP A 35 41.96 46.07 -36.03
CA ASP A 35 40.65 46.63 -36.23
C ASP A 35 40.04 46.33 -37.58
N ALA A 36 38.71 46.13 -37.64
CA ALA A 36 37.69 46.63 -38.55
C ALA A 36 36.45 45.72 -38.46
N GLY A 37 35.38 46.12 -37.81
CA GLY A 37 34.36 47.01 -38.29
C GLY A 37 33.17 46.32 -38.96
N SER A 38 32.03 46.47 -38.28
CA SER A 38 30.67 46.66 -38.76
C SER A 38 29.73 45.45 -39.00
N ASP A 39 28.69 45.63 -38.37
CA ASP A 39 27.22 45.67 -38.60
C ASP A 39 26.40 44.48 -38.08
N SER A 40 25.63 44.90 -37.14
CA SER A 40 24.26 44.53 -36.73
C SER A 40 23.50 43.53 -37.64
N ASP A 41 23.09 42.44 -37.05
CA ASP A 41 21.70 42.00 -37.12
C ASP A 41 21.32 41.46 -35.74
N ALA A 42 20.34 42.12 -35.13
CA ALA A 42 19.70 41.66 -33.92
C ALA A 42 18.73 40.54 -34.32
N ASP A 43 19.19 39.30 -34.22
CA ASP A 43 18.31 38.17 -34.09
C ASP A 43 17.92 38.09 -32.61
N ALA A 44 16.63 38.21 -32.37
CA ALA A 44 16.05 37.95 -31.07
C ALA A 44 16.31 36.49 -30.77
N ALA A 45 17.30 36.25 -29.90
CA ALA A 45 17.39 34.98 -29.22
C ALA A 45 16.10 34.86 -28.40
N GLU A 46 15.25 33.92 -28.76
CA GLU A 46 14.32 33.33 -27.83
C GLU A 46 15.17 32.91 -26.62
N GLU A 47 14.85 33.48 -25.47
CA GLU A 47 15.33 32.97 -24.21
C GLU A 47 14.80 31.53 -24.13
N SER A 48 15.61 30.57 -24.50
CA SER A 48 15.41 29.19 -24.06
C SER A 48 15.49 29.27 -22.55
N ASP A 49 14.37 29.08 -21.92
CA ASP A 49 14.26 28.78 -20.50
C ASP A 49 15.18 27.57 -20.25
N SER A 50 16.38 27.83 -19.74
CA SER A 50 17.33 26.79 -19.34
C SER A 50 17.03 26.42 -17.88
N GLY A 51 15.81 25.99 -17.62
CA GLY A 51 15.51 25.19 -16.43
C GLY A 51 16.37 23.93 -16.50
N GLY A 52 17.01 23.56 -15.38
CA GLY A 52 17.72 22.28 -15.30
C GLY A 52 16.73 21.11 -15.44
N GLU A 53 17.23 19.92 -15.74
CA GLU A 53 16.43 18.69 -15.71
C GLU A 53 15.77 18.52 -14.32
N LYS A 54 14.46 18.26 -14.27
CA LYS A 54 13.70 18.05 -13.03
C LYS A 54 13.80 16.57 -12.64
N VAL A 55 14.72 16.28 -11.74
CA VAL A 55 15.01 14.91 -11.29
C VAL A 55 14.58 14.75 -9.84
N LEU A 56 13.68 13.80 -9.57
CA LEU A 56 13.32 13.37 -8.22
C LEU A 56 14.15 12.14 -7.85
N ARG A 57 14.77 12.17 -6.66
CA ARG A 57 15.60 11.06 -6.15
C ARG A 57 14.94 10.50 -4.89
N MET A 58 14.54 9.25 -4.94
CA MET A 58 13.80 8.62 -3.84
C MET A 58 14.20 7.15 -3.66
N ASN A 59 13.67 6.54 -2.59
CA ASN A 59 13.93 5.17 -2.22
C ASN A 59 12.64 4.33 -2.31
N ASN A 60 12.74 3.11 -2.86
CA ASN A 60 11.67 2.11 -2.85
C ASN A 60 11.80 1.11 -1.67
N GLY A 61 12.88 1.21 -0.91
CA GLY A 61 13.21 0.29 0.17
C GLY A 61 13.78 -1.02 -0.33
N GLU A 62 13.02 -1.77 -1.10
CA GLU A 62 13.38 -3.10 -1.57
C GLU A 62 13.12 -3.26 -3.09
N GLU A 63 13.61 -4.36 -3.65
CA GLU A 63 13.35 -4.80 -5.00
C GLU A 63 11.87 -5.17 -5.18
N PRO A 64 11.15 -4.69 -6.23
CA PRO A 64 9.83 -5.17 -6.58
C PRO A 64 9.79 -6.68 -6.79
N THR A 65 8.80 -7.36 -6.22
CA THR A 65 8.66 -8.82 -6.42
C THR A 65 8.31 -9.15 -7.86
N SER A 66 7.58 -8.29 -8.56
CA SER A 66 7.29 -8.41 -9.99
C SER A 66 6.74 -7.10 -10.55
N LEU A 67 7.12 -6.76 -11.78
CA LEU A 67 6.48 -5.69 -12.57
C LEU A 67 5.42 -6.23 -13.54
N ASN A 68 4.99 -7.48 -13.39
CA ASN A 68 3.81 -8.00 -14.07
C ASN A 68 2.57 -7.71 -13.24
N PRO A 69 1.63 -6.86 -13.69
CA PRO A 69 0.46 -6.45 -12.92
C PRO A 69 -0.33 -7.59 -12.27
N PRO A 70 -0.68 -8.69 -12.95
CA PRO A 70 -1.32 -9.84 -12.34
C PRO A 70 -0.55 -10.56 -11.23
N ILE A 71 0.75 -10.28 -11.04
CA ILE A 71 1.64 -11.01 -10.11
C ILE A 71 2.17 -10.11 -9.00
N GLY A 72 2.55 -8.87 -9.32
CA GLY A 72 3.11 -7.90 -8.36
C GLY A 72 2.07 -7.46 -7.34
N PHE A 73 1.97 -8.16 -6.22
CA PHE A 73 0.99 -7.89 -5.16
C PHE A 73 1.68 -7.57 -3.83
N ASP A 74 2.35 -6.45 -3.82
CA ASP A 74 3.00 -5.85 -2.65
C ASP A 74 3.20 -4.34 -2.89
N SER A 75 3.35 -3.57 -1.83
CA SER A 75 3.48 -2.10 -1.90
C SER A 75 4.70 -1.65 -2.70
N VAL A 76 5.80 -2.40 -2.63
CA VAL A 76 7.06 -2.11 -3.33
C VAL A 76 6.86 -2.20 -4.84
N SER A 77 6.16 -3.26 -5.30
CA SER A 77 5.78 -3.44 -6.71
C SER A 77 4.73 -2.42 -7.16
N TRP A 78 3.73 -2.13 -6.32
CA TRP A 78 2.66 -1.17 -6.66
C TRP A 78 3.17 0.25 -6.84
N ASN A 79 4.10 0.70 -6.00
CA ASN A 79 4.72 2.01 -6.14
C ASN A 79 5.35 2.19 -7.53
N VAL A 80 6.03 1.17 -8.02
CA VAL A 80 6.64 1.17 -9.36
C VAL A 80 5.57 1.10 -10.45
N LEU A 81 4.62 0.16 -10.33
CA LEU A 81 3.58 -0.06 -11.34
C LEU A 81 2.68 1.15 -11.53
N ASN A 82 2.26 1.85 -10.45
CA ASN A 82 1.44 3.06 -10.53
C ASN A 82 2.09 4.21 -11.30
N ASN A 83 3.42 4.19 -11.41
CA ASN A 83 4.17 5.24 -12.10
C ASN A 83 4.60 4.85 -13.52
N LEU A 84 4.78 3.56 -13.77
CA LEU A 84 5.11 3.06 -15.11
C LEU A 84 3.87 2.68 -15.93
N MET A 85 2.73 2.42 -15.27
CA MET A 85 1.52 1.93 -15.91
C MET A 85 0.29 2.71 -15.46
N GLU A 86 -0.81 2.50 -16.16
CA GLU A 86 -2.11 3.10 -15.85
C GLU A 86 -3.24 2.13 -16.18
N GLY A 87 -4.24 2.04 -15.28
CA GLY A 87 -5.42 1.18 -15.43
C GLY A 87 -6.58 1.85 -16.17
N LEU A 88 -7.77 1.24 -16.09
CA LEU A 88 -9.02 1.83 -16.60
C LEU A 88 -9.31 3.15 -15.87
N THR A 89 -9.19 3.14 -14.55
CA THR A 89 -9.30 4.28 -13.65
C THR A 89 -8.02 4.42 -12.84
N ARG A 90 -7.78 5.59 -12.25
CA ARG A 90 -6.75 5.85 -11.26
C ARG A 90 -7.32 6.67 -10.11
N LEU A 91 -6.68 6.71 -8.97
CA LEU A 91 -7.04 7.65 -7.90
C LEU A 91 -6.58 9.06 -8.28
N GLY A 92 -7.47 10.03 -8.08
CA GLY A 92 -7.13 11.44 -8.17
C GLY A 92 -6.50 11.95 -6.87
N GLN A 93 -6.08 13.21 -6.86
CA GLN A 93 -5.54 13.87 -5.65
C GLN A 93 -6.57 14.01 -4.50
N ASP A 94 -7.82 13.66 -4.75
CA ASP A 94 -8.96 13.63 -3.82
C ASP A 94 -9.31 12.20 -3.37
N ASP A 95 -8.43 11.23 -3.63
CA ASP A 95 -8.59 9.80 -3.33
C ASP A 95 -9.80 9.13 -4.01
N MET A 96 -10.42 9.80 -5.00
CA MET A 96 -11.55 9.27 -5.74
C MET A 96 -11.12 8.73 -7.11
N PRO A 97 -11.76 7.61 -7.59
CA PRO A 97 -11.49 7.09 -8.93
C PRO A 97 -11.80 8.12 -10.01
N GLN A 98 -10.84 8.34 -10.89
CA GLN A 98 -10.94 9.26 -12.02
C GLN A 98 -10.73 8.53 -13.34
N PRO A 99 -11.21 9.07 -14.47
CA PRO A 99 -10.87 8.57 -15.81
C PRO A 99 -9.35 8.50 -16.02
N ALA A 100 -8.90 7.36 -16.54
CA ALA A 100 -7.50 7.10 -16.86
C ALA A 100 -7.38 6.61 -18.30
N ILE A 101 -6.98 5.35 -18.55
CA ILE A 101 -7.03 4.78 -19.92
C ILE A 101 -8.46 4.74 -20.43
N ALA A 102 -9.47 4.52 -19.57
CA ALA A 102 -10.86 4.77 -19.93
C ALA A 102 -11.15 6.27 -19.76
N GLU A 103 -11.66 6.92 -20.82
CA GLU A 103 -12.10 8.31 -20.76
C GLU A 103 -13.50 8.48 -20.15
N ASP A 104 -14.33 7.41 -20.22
CA ASP A 104 -15.68 7.36 -19.69
C ASP A 104 -16.13 5.91 -19.51
N TRP A 105 -17.24 5.69 -18.81
CA TRP A 105 -17.87 4.38 -18.64
C TRP A 105 -19.37 4.46 -18.43
N ASP A 106 -20.07 3.42 -18.84
CA ASP A 106 -21.48 3.20 -18.55
C ASP A 106 -21.66 2.06 -17.54
N ILE A 107 -22.63 2.21 -16.64
CA ILE A 107 -23.05 1.16 -15.70
C ILE A 107 -24.48 0.77 -16.05
N SER A 108 -24.75 -0.53 -16.18
CA SER A 108 -26.09 -1.04 -16.45
C SER A 108 -27.08 -0.73 -15.32
N ASP A 109 -28.37 -0.67 -15.63
CA ASP A 109 -29.43 -0.36 -14.67
C ASP A 109 -29.46 -1.29 -13.43
N ASP A 110 -28.93 -2.52 -13.57
CA ASP A 110 -28.82 -3.48 -12.47
C ASP A 110 -27.48 -3.42 -11.73
N GLY A 111 -26.61 -2.47 -12.09
CA GLY A 111 -25.33 -2.23 -11.43
C GLY A 111 -24.28 -3.31 -11.65
N LYS A 112 -24.50 -4.26 -12.59
CA LYS A 112 -23.61 -5.41 -12.78
C LYS A 112 -22.64 -5.30 -13.94
N THR A 113 -23.03 -4.63 -15.02
CA THR A 113 -22.20 -4.54 -16.22
C THR A 113 -21.60 -3.14 -16.30
N TYR A 114 -20.29 -3.09 -16.40
CA TYR A 114 -19.52 -1.88 -16.64
C TYR A 114 -18.97 -1.94 -18.07
N THR A 115 -19.24 -0.90 -18.85
CA THR A 115 -18.70 -0.75 -20.21
C THR A 115 -17.78 0.44 -20.22
N PHE A 116 -16.48 0.23 -20.36
CA PHE A 116 -15.44 1.26 -20.37
C PHE A 116 -15.08 1.64 -21.80
N TYR A 117 -15.00 2.94 -22.06
CA TYR A 117 -14.59 3.51 -23.34
C TYR A 117 -13.15 3.99 -23.26
N LEU A 118 -12.24 3.31 -23.96
CA LEU A 118 -10.82 3.59 -23.90
C LEU A 118 -10.47 4.79 -24.80
N ARG A 119 -9.50 5.57 -24.36
CA ARG A 119 -8.98 6.71 -25.13
C ARG A 119 -8.39 6.26 -26.47
N GLU A 120 -8.64 7.03 -27.51
CA GLU A 120 -8.07 6.77 -28.84
C GLU A 120 -6.56 7.07 -28.88
N ASP A 121 -6.06 7.97 -28.02
CA ASP A 121 -4.67 8.41 -27.91
C ASP A 121 -3.88 7.73 -26.80
N ALA A 122 -4.43 6.72 -26.14
CA ALA A 122 -3.70 5.89 -25.18
C ALA A 122 -2.81 4.90 -25.92
N ASN A 123 -1.49 5.04 -25.72
CA ASN A 123 -0.45 4.21 -26.33
C ASN A 123 0.47 3.60 -25.28
N TRP A 124 1.08 2.49 -25.65
CA TRP A 124 2.25 1.93 -24.99
C TRP A 124 3.50 2.71 -25.38
N SER A 125 4.55 2.69 -24.56
CA SER A 125 5.83 3.36 -24.82
C SER A 125 6.55 2.89 -26.10
N ASN A 126 6.21 1.71 -26.60
CA ASN A 126 6.69 1.20 -27.88
C ASN A 126 5.90 1.75 -29.10
N GLY A 127 4.87 2.57 -28.86
CA GLY A 127 4.01 3.20 -29.86
C GLY A 127 2.79 2.37 -30.28
N ASP A 128 2.59 1.18 -29.72
CA ASP A 128 1.38 0.39 -29.95
C ASP A 128 0.17 1.02 -29.25
N PRO A 129 -1.06 0.94 -29.80
CA PRO A 129 -2.23 1.42 -29.09
C PRO A 129 -2.55 0.51 -27.89
N VAL A 130 -3.02 1.11 -26.78
CA VAL A 130 -3.62 0.35 -25.68
C VAL A 130 -5.03 -0.08 -26.11
N THR A 131 -5.33 -1.36 -26.01
CA THR A 131 -6.57 -1.96 -26.49
C THR A 131 -7.37 -2.64 -25.39
N ALA A 132 -8.66 -2.89 -25.63
CA ALA A 132 -9.52 -3.67 -24.74
C ALA A 132 -9.01 -5.12 -24.57
N GLU A 133 -8.36 -5.68 -25.59
CA GLU A 133 -7.76 -7.03 -25.52
C GLU A 133 -6.59 -7.11 -24.53
N ASP A 134 -5.87 -6.01 -24.27
CA ASP A 134 -4.79 -5.96 -23.28
C ASP A 134 -5.36 -6.11 -21.86
N PHE A 135 -6.53 -5.51 -21.59
CA PHE A 135 -7.27 -5.69 -20.33
C PHE A 135 -7.86 -7.10 -20.22
N VAL A 136 -8.50 -7.61 -21.25
CA VAL A 136 -9.03 -8.99 -21.26
C VAL A 136 -7.92 -10.00 -20.98
N TYR A 137 -6.75 -9.81 -21.60
CA TYR A 137 -5.59 -10.66 -21.38
C TYR A 137 -5.11 -10.59 -19.93
N ALA A 138 -4.86 -9.39 -19.41
CA ALA A 138 -4.36 -9.18 -18.06
C ALA A 138 -5.30 -9.75 -17.00
N TRP A 139 -6.61 -9.46 -17.09
CA TRP A 139 -7.59 -9.90 -16.09
C TRP A 139 -7.82 -11.41 -16.11
N LYS A 140 -7.72 -12.05 -17.29
CA LYS A 140 -7.71 -13.52 -17.38
C LYS A 140 -6.42 -14.13 -16.82
N GLN A 141 -5.27 -13.46 -16.94
CA GLN A 141 -4.02 -13.89 -16.29
C GLN A 141 -4.09 -13.74 -14.77
N LEU A 142 -4.68 -12.66 -14.25
CA LEU A 142 -4.92 -12.45 -12.81
C LEU A 142 -5.69 -13.63 -12.20
N LEU A 143 -6.72 -14.12 -12.92
CA LEU A 143 -7.60 -15.20 -12.46
C LEU A 143 -7.13 -16.61 -12.85
N ASN A 144 -6.08 -16.72 -13.67
CA ASN A 144 -5.59 -18.02 -14.11
C ASN A 144 -4.93 -18.78 -12.94
N PRO A 145 -5.39 -19.99 -12.58
CA PRO A 145 -4.77 -20.77 -11.50
C PRO A 145 -3.30 -21.11 -11.75
N GLU A 146 -2.85 -21.16 -13.02
CA GLU A 146 -1.45 -21.41 -13.36
C GLU A 146 -0.56 -20.19 -13.13
N THR A 147 -1.11 -18.98 -13.15
CA THR A 147 -0.38 -17.75 -12.79
C THR A 147 -0.08 -17.70 -11.30
N GLY A 148 -0.99 -18.23 -10.47
CA GLY A 148 -0.81 -18.28 -9.02
C GLY A 148 -0.80 -16.89 -8.35
N SER A 149 -1.54 -15.94 -8.91
CA SER A 149 -1.65 -14.58 -8.41
C SER A 149 -2.16 -14.53 -6.97
N SER A 150 -1.43 -13.83 -6.10
CA SER A 150 -1.90 -13.54 -4.74
C SER A 150 -3.05 -12.52 -4.71
N ALA A 151 -3.23 -11.75 -5.79
CA ALA A 151 -4.29 -10.76 -5.97
C ALA A 151 -5.57 -11.34 -6.61
N ALA A 152 -5.59 -12.63 -6.98
CA ALA A 152 -6.71 -13.22 -7.73
C ALA A 152 -8.08 -13.01 -7.04
N PHE A 153 -8.12 -12.95 -5.71
CA PHE A 153 -9.35 -12.73 -4.94
C PHE A 153 -10.03 -11.39 -5.27
N LEU A 154 -9.29 -10.35 -5.67
CA LEU A 154 -9.84 -9.08 -6.13
C LEU A 154 -10.67 -9.25 -7.41
N GLY A 155 -10.37 -10.24 -8.24
CA GLY A 155 -11.13 -10.58 -9.44
C GLY A 155 -12.37 -11.44 -9.19
N TYR A 156 -12.66 -11.86 -7.95
CA TYR A 156 -13.85 -12.69 -7.66
C TYR A 156 -15.17 -11.90 -7.74
N PHE A 157 -15.11 -10.59 -7.81
CA PHE A 157 -16.26 -9.77 -8.19
C PHE A 157 -16.74 -10.04 -9.62
N ILE A 158 -15.86 -10.50 -10.52
CA ILE A 158 -16.16 -10.78 -11.93
C ILE A 158 -16.91 -12.11 -12.05
N GLU A 159 -18.01 -12.15 -12.80
CA GLU A 159 -18.76 -13.38 -13.05
C GLU A 159 -17.87 -14.45 -13.70
N GLY A 160 -17.83 -15.64 -13.10
CA GLY A 160 -16.97 -16.75 -13.52
C GLY A 160 -15.53 -16.68 -12.98
N GLY A 161 -15.09 -15.55 -12.38
CA GLY A 161 -13.71 -15.33 -11.94
C GLY A 161 -13.26 -16.30 -10.85
N GLU A 162 -14.00 -16.42 -9.76
CA GLU A 162 -13.69 -17.33 -8.66
C GLU A 162 -13.67 -18.80 -9.12
N ALA A 163 -14.66 -19.23 -9.92
CA ALA A 163 -14.73 -20.59 -10.43
C ALA A 163 -13.54 -20.92 -11.35
N TYR A 164 -13.11 -19.97 -12.18
CA TYR A 164 -11.92 -20.15 -13.01
C TYR A 164 -10.65 -20.26 -12.17
N ASN A 165 -10.48 -19.38 -11.20
CA ASN A 165 -9.30 -19.41 -10.33
C ASN A 165 -9.25 -20.68 -9.46
N ALA A 166 -10.39 -21.20 -9.02
CA ALA A 166 -10.49 -22.48 -8.31
C ALA A 166 -10.26 -23.72 -9.19
N GLY A 167 -10.20 -23.56 -10.53
CA GLY A 167 -10.07 -24.66 -11.48
C GLY A 167 -11.38 -25.39 -11.80
N ASP A 168 -12.52 -24.85 -11.37
CA ASP A 168 -13.87 -25.38 -11.62
C ASP A 168 -14.54 -24.76 -12.86
N GLY A 169 -13.90 -23.75 -13.49
CA GLY A 169 -14.32 -23.03 -14.69
C GLY A 169 -13.23 -22.95 -15.75
N SER A 170 -13.47 -22.21 -16.80
CA SER A 170 -12.52 -21.92 -17.87
C SER A 170 -12.34 -20.41 -18.07
N ALA A 171 -11.26 -19.99 -18.72
CA ALA A 171 -11.04 -18.59 -19.09
C ALA A 171 -12.17 -17.99 -19.98
N ASP A 172 -12.90 -18.84 -20.68
CA ASP A 172 -14.05 -18.43 -21.53
C ASP A 172 -15.29 -18.13 -20.68
N ASP A 173 -15.35 -18.62 -19.44
CA ASP A 173 -16.48 -18.38 -18.53
C ASP A 173 -16.29 -17.06 -17.73
N VAL A 174 -15.10 -16.46 -17.76
CA VAL A 174 -14.83 -15.16 -17.12
C VAL A 174 -15.45 -14.05 -17.94
N ALA A 175 -16.40 -13.32 -17.35
CA ALA A 175 -17.22 -12.33 -18.04
C ALA A 175 -16.45 -10.98 -18.24
N VAL A 176 -15.39 -11.04 -19.02
CA VAL A 176 -14.65 -9.87 -19.54
C VAL A 176 -14.54 -10.00 -21.07
N GLU A 177 -14.87 -8.93 -21.78
CA GLU A 177 -14.93 -8.94 -23.25
C GLU A 177 -14.38 -7.64 -23.85
N ALA A 178 -13.58 -7.77 -24.91
CA ALA A 178 -13.28 -6.67 -25.82
C ALA A 178 -14.41 -6.62 -26.88
N VAL A 179 -15.37 -5.71 -26.66
CA VAL A 179 -16.51 -5.52 -27.60
C VAL A 179 -15.98 -5.02 -28.94
N ASP A 180 -15.00 -4.15 -28.91
CA ASP A 180 -14.16 -3.72 -30.01
C ASP A 180 -12.79 -3.28 -29.46
N GLU A 181 -11.93 -2.68 -30.30
CA GLU A 181 -10.55 -2.30 -29.94
C GLU A 181 -10.49 -1.31 -28.76
N LYS A 182 -11.50 -0.43 -28.60
CA LYS A 182 -11.54 0.63 -27.60
C LYS A 182 -12.74 0.51 -26.63
N THR A 183 -13.44 -0.61 -26.63
CA THR A 183 -14.57 -0.85 -25.73
C THR A 183 -14.36 -2.14 -24.95
N PHE A 184 -14.13 -1.99 -23.63
CA PHE A 184 -13.98 -3.10 -22.70
C PHE A 184 -15.23 -3.25 -21.85
N GLU A 185 -15.77 -4.47 -21.76
CA GLU A 185 -16.95 -4.77 -20.95
C GLU A 185 -16.63 -5.84 -19.91
N VAL A 186 -17.15 -5.63 -18.68
CA VAL A 186 -17.06 -6.61 -17.59
C VAL A 186 -18.42 -6.76 -16.93
N THR A 187 -18.80 -8.02 -16.64
CA THR A 187 -20.02 -8.33 -15.87
C THR A 187 -19.65 -8.89 -14.51
N LEU A 188 -20.24 -8.32 -13.45
CA LEU A 188 -20.00 -8.68 -12.06
C LEU A 188 -21.01 -9.71 -11.55
N THR A 189 -20.64 -10.49 -10.56
CA THR A 189 -21.50 -11.46 -9.86
C THR A 189 -22.69 -10.80 -9.19
N ALA A 190 -22.48 -9.58 -8.64
CA ALA A 190 -23.48 -8.74 -7.98
C ALA A 190 -23.23 -7.26 -8.32
N PRO A 191 -24.22 -6.37 -8.13
CA PRO A 191 -23.96 -4.93 -8.17
C PRO A 191 -22.85 -4.59 -7.18
N THR A 192 -21.85 -3.80 -7.61
CA THR A 192 -20.69 -3.47 -6.78
C THR A 192 -20.37 -1.99 -6.98
N GLY A 193 -20.96 -1.12 -6.14
CA GLY A 193 -20.84 0.34 -6.27
C GLY A 193 -19.40 0.87 -6.13
N PHE A 194 -18.54 0.11 -5.43
CA PHE A 194 -17.13 0.43 -5.23
C PHE A 194 -16.18 -0.19 -6.28
N PHE A 195 -16.70 -0.81 -7.35
CA PHE A 195 -15.88 -1.50 -8.34
C PHE A 195 -14.85 -0.59 -9.03
N LEU A 196 -15.18 0.69 -9.21
CA LEU A 196 -14.23 1.67 -9.76
C LEU A 196 -13.00 1.87 -8.86
N HIS A 197 -13.15 1.77 -7.54
CA HIS A 197 -12.02 1.75 -6.61
C HIS A 197 -11.21 0.45 -6.72
N VAL A 198 -11.88 -0.69 -6.87
CA VAL A 198 -11.18 -1.98 -7.03
C VAL A 198 -10.26 -1.98 -8.24
N VAL A 199 -10.72 -1.42 -9.36
CA VAL A 199 -9.94 -1.42 -10.61
C VAL A 199 -8.86 -0.34 -10.70
N THR A 200 -8.71 0.51 -9.67
CA THR A 200 -7.52 1.35 -9.53
C THR A 200 -6.30 0.56 -9.04
N ASN A 201 -6.52 -0.65 -8.49
CA ASN A 201 -5.43 -1.50 -8.02
C ASN A 201 -4.57 -1.97 -9.20
N PRO A 202 -3.22 -1.91 -9.09
CA PRO A 202 -2.30 -2.33 -10.15
C PRO A 202 -2.53 -3.75 -10.69
N ALA A 203 -3.09 -4.66 -9.90
CA ALA A 203 -3.44 -6.00 -10.35
C ALA A 203 -4.42 -6.02 -11.56
N PHE A 204 -5.17 -4.93 -11.78
CA PHE A 204 -6.10 -4.75 -12.91
C PHE A 204 -5.54 -3.93 -14.07
N PHE A 205 -4.28 -3.54 -14.02
CA PHE A 205 -3.65 -2.80 -15.11
C PHE A 205 -3.53 -3.68 -16.36
N PRO A 206 -3.55 -3.07 -17.56
CA PRO A 206 -3.44 -3.83 -18.80
C PRO A 206 -2.05 -4.43 -18.97
N VAL A 207 -1.93 -5.46 -19.76
CA VAL A 207 -0.65 -6.03 -20.21
C VAL A 207 -0.65 -6.02 -21.73
N ASN A 208 0.39 -5.46 -22.35
CA ASN A 208 0.53 -5.52 -23.81
C ASN A 208 0.59 -6.98 -24.22
N LYS A 209 -0.54 -7.46 -24.77
CA LYS A 209 -0.74 -8.88 -25.09
C LYS A 209 0.28 -9.39 -26.09
N GLU A 210 0.59 -8.60 -27.14
CA GLU A 210 1.53 -9.00 -28.20
C GLU A 210 2.93 -9.16 -27.64
N VAL A 211 3.39 -8.20 -26.82
CA VAL A 211 4.69 -8.25 -26.16
C VAL A 211 4.78 -9.44 -25.19
N ALA A 212 3.74 -9.67 -24.38
CA ALA A 212 3.73 -10.75 -23.41
C ALA A 212 3.67 -12.15 -24.04
N GLU A 213 2.96 -12.29 -25.16
CA GLU A 213 2.90 -13.55 -25.91
C GLU A 213 4.25 -13.84 -26.65
N GLU A 214 4.95 -12.79 -27.10
CA GLU A 214 6.27 -12.94 -27.72
C GLU A 214 7.38 -13.20 -26.70
N ASN A 215 7.33 -12.56 -25.53
CA ASN A 215 8.30 -12.69 -24.45
C ASN A 215 7.60 -12.84 -23.09
N PRO A 216 7.42 -14.04 -22.54
CA PRO A 216 6.83 -14.24 -21.22
C PRO A 216 7.55 -13.54 -20.07
N GLU A 217 8.84 -13.22 -20.22
CA GLU A 217 9.66 -12.49 -19.24
C GLU A 217 9.74 -10.98 -19.54
N TRP A 218 8.78 -10.43 -20.30
CA TRP A 218 8.76 -9.03 -20.74
C TRP A 218 8.90 -8.03 -19.58
N HIS A 219 8.46 -8.39 -18.39
CA HIS A 219 8.38 -7.59 -17.18
C HIS A 219 9.65 -7.65 -16.30
N ALA A 220 10.67 -8.45 -16.69
CA ALA A 220 11.80 -8.75 -15.81
C ALA A 220 13.02 -7.83 -16.05
N GLU A 221 13.07 -7.10 -17.15
CA GLU A 221 14.21 -6.26 -17.53
C GLU A 221 13.71 -4.96 -18.19
N ALA A 222 14.44 -3.86 -18.00
CA ALA A 222 14.06 -2.56 -18.57
C ALA A 222 13.96 -2.58 -20.10
N GLU A 223 14.85 -3.32 -20.78
CA GLU A 223 14.88 -3.39 -22.24
C GLU A 223 13.64 -4.06 -22.85
N SER A 224 12.93 -4.88 -22.09
CA SER A 224 11.74 -5.59 -22.55
C SER A 224 10.44 -5.04 -21.98
N PHE A 225 10.52 -4.19 -20.93
CA PHE A 225 9.35 -3.59 -20.30
C PHE A 225 8.71 -2.53 -21.21
N VAL A 226 7.41 -2.53 -21.32
CA VAL A 226 6.63 -1.50 -22.00
C VAL A 226 5.67 -0.84 -21.02
N SER A 227 5.71 0.50 -20.98
CA SER A 227 4.91 1.33 -20.11
C SER A 227 3.70 1.89 -20.85
N ASN A 228 2.60 2.16 -20.15
CA ASN A 228 1.48 2.96 -20.65
C ASN A 228 1.09 4.09 -19.70
N GLY A 229 1.91 4.32 -18.67
CA GLY A 229 1.74 5.33 -17.62
C GLY A 229 2.61 6.56 -17.82
N PRO A 230 2.70 7.42 -16.77
CA PRO A 230 3.41 8.70 -16.80
C PRO A 230 4.90 8.60 -17.14
N PHE A 231 5.54 7.48 -16.80
CA PHE A 231 6.96 7.27 -16.97
C PHE A 231 7.26 5.98 -17.74
N GLU A 232 8.46 5.92 -18.31
CA GLU A 232 9.08 4.75 -18.91
C GLU A 232 10.24 4.26 -18.04
N LEU A 233 10.48 2.95 -18.00
CA LEU A 233 11.61 2.35 -17.32
C LEU A 233 12.86 2.43 -18.22
N GLU A 234 13.73 3.44 -17.97
CA GLU A 234 14.97 3.64 -18.75
C GLU A 234 16.03 2.58 -18.43
N SER A 235 16.17 2.25 -17.13
CA SER A 235 17.12 1.24 -16.69
C SER A 235 16.70 0.60 -15.37
N TRP A 236 17.14 -0.63 -15.16
CA TRP A 236 16.93 -1.39 -13.94
C TRP A 236 18.20 -2.16 -13.59
N SER A 237 18.83 -1.75 -12.48
CA SER A 237 19.96 -2.45 -11.87
C SER A 237 19.42 -3.17 -10.63
N HIS A 238 19.11 -4.44 -10.76
CA HIS A 238 18.47 -5.25 -9.71
C HIS A 238 19.16 -5.11 -8.36
N ASP A 239 18.37 -5.01 -7.29
CA ASP A 239 18.79 -4.78 -5.91
C ASP A 239 19.59 -3.46 -5.69
N GLN A 240 19.53 -2.50 -6.62
CA GLN A 240 20.28 -1.24 -6.53
C GLN A 240 19.43 -0.01 -6.88
N GLU A 241 19.00 0.12 -8.15
CA GLU A 241 18.27 1.29 -8.61
C GLU A 241 17.43 1.02 -9.86
N MET A 242 16.35 1.75 -9.99
CA MET A 242 15.60 1.97 -11.21
C MET A 242 15.70 3.43 -11.64
N VAL A 243 15.69 3.67 -12.94
CA VAL A 243 15.62 5.01 -13.50
C VAL A 243 14.39 5.10 -14.38
N PHE A 244 13.50 6.04 -14.06
CA PHE A 244 12.33 6.36 -14.88
C PHE A 244 12.58 7.66 -15.62
N VAL A 245 12.10 7.74 -16.86
CA VAL A 245 12.05 8.95 -17.65
C VAL A 245 10.60 9.25 -18.04
N LYS A 246 10.29 10.52 -18.26
CA LYS A 246 8.96 10.93 -18.69
C LYS A 246 8.56 10.20 -19.98
N ASN A 247 7.38 9.56 -19.95
CA ASN A 247 6.84 8.86 -21.12
C ASN A 247 6.20 9.86 -22.10
N ALA A 248 6.82 10.01 -23.28
CA ALA A 248 6.34 10.93 -24.31
C ALA A 248 5.08 10.42 -25.02
N GLU A 249 4.81 9.10 -24.99
CA GLU A 249 3.62 8.47 -25.59
C GLU A 249 2.43 8.44 -24.62
N TYR A 250 2.61 8.85 -23.35
CA TYR A 250 1.53 8.90 -22.38
C TYR A 250 0.50 9.97 -22.76
N TRP A 251 -0.77 9.60 -22.77
CA TRP A 251 -1.88 10.45 -23.23
C TRP A 251 -1.96 11.79 -22.48
N ASP A 252 -1.57 11.86 -21.19
CA ASP A 252 -1.57 13.05 -20.35
C ASP A 252 -0.15 13.51 -19.99
N SER A 253 0.78 13.34 -20.91
CA SER A 253 2.20 13.70 -20.71
C SER A 253 2.39 15.17 -20.35
N ASP A 254 1.50 16.08 -20.80
CA ASP A 254 1.57 17.50 -20.46
C ASP A 254 1.40 17.79 -18.96
N THR A 255 0.76 16.89 -18.21
CA THR A 255 0.58 16.99 -16.74
C THR A 255 1.84 16.55 -15.99
N VAL A 256 2.67 15.71 -16.58
CA VAL A 256 3.89 15.18 -15.94
C VAL A 256 4.99 16.24 -15.96
N ASN A 257 5.40 16.72 -14.77
CA ASN A 257 6.39 17.80 -14.64
C ASN A 257 7.83 17.30 -14.50
N LEU A 258 8.03 16.11 -13.94
CA LEU A 258 9.35 15.52 -13.78
C LEU A 258 9.89 15.01 -15.12
N ASP A 259 11.17 15.26 -15.37
CA ASP A 259 11.88 14.68 -16.51
C ASP A 259 12.37 13.26 -16.18
N LYS A 260 12.72 13.03 -14.91
CA LYS A 260 13.34 11.79 -14.45
C LYS A 260 13.04 11.48 -12.98
N VAL A 261 12.97 10.20 -12.63
CA VAL A 261 12.97 9.70 -11.26
C VAL A 261 14.13 8.70 -11.11
N ASN A 262 15.03 8.95 -10.16
CA ASN A 262 16.04 7.98 -9.74
C ASN A 262 15.55 7.30 -8.46
N TRP A 263 15.35 6.00 -8.54
CA TRP A 263 14.70 5.24 -7.47
C TRP A 263 15.61 4.14 -6.97
N VAL A 264 16.29 4.39 -5.83
CA VAL A 264 17.22 3.42 -5.23
C VAL A 264 16.46 2.38 -4.39
N MET A 265 17.13 1.29 -4.05
CA MET A 265 16.61 0.19 -3.22
C MET A 265 17.50 0.03 -2.00
N VAL A 266 17.17 0.74 -0.93
CA VAL A 266 17.93 0.78 0.34
C VAL A 266 17.00 0.41 1.49
N PRO A 267 17.08 -0.83 2.02
CA PRO A 267 16.15 -1.31 3.06
C PRO A 267 16.34 -0.68 4.44
N ASP A 268 17.51 -0.13 4.74
CA ASP A 268 17.85 0.42 6.05
C ASP A 268 17.50 1.91 6.12
N VAL A 269 16.46 2.26 6.86
CA VAL A 269 15.94 3.64 6.99
C VAL A 269 16.98 4.61 7.53
N ASN A 270 17.92 4.16 8.39
CA ASN A 270 19.01 5.04 8.86
C ASN A 270 19.99 5.38 7.73
N THR A 271 20.25 4.44 6.83
CA THR A 271 21.08 4.67 5.64
C THR A 271 20.37 5.59 4.67
N GLU A 272 19.08 5.39 4.42
CA GLU A 272 18.22 6.26 3.61
C GLU A 272 18.25 7.69 4.14
N TYR A 273 18.06 7.89 5.44
CA TYR A 273 18.12 9.21 6.06
C TYR A 273 19.51 9.87 5.90
N GLN A 274 20.60 9.11 5.98
CA GLN A 274 21.95 9.63 5.72
C GLN A 274 22.13 10.06 4.26
N MET A 275 21.56 9.34 3.31
CA MET A 275 21.55 9.72 1.90
C MET A 275 20.73 11.01 1.68
N PHE A 276 19.61 11.17 2.37
CA PHE A 276 18.84 12.42 2.37
C PHE A 276 19.66 13.58 2.94
N GLU A 277 20.35 13.42 4.07
CA GLU A 277 21.20 14.44 4.67
C GLU A 277 22.41 14.81 3.79
N SER A 278 22.89 13.89 2.96
CA SER A 278 24.00 14.13 2.02
C SER A 278 23.56 14.63 0.64
N ASP A 279 22.27 14.97 0.46
CA ASP A 279 21.68 15.42 -0.79
C ASP A 279 21.73 14.35 -1.93
N GLU A 280 21.75 13.07 -1.57
CA GLU A 280 21.62 11.96 -2.51
C GLU A 280 20.16 11.57 -2.74
N LEU A 281 19.26 11.85 -1.78
CA LEU A 281 17.81 11.69 -1.88
C LEU A 281 17.07 13.00 -1.63
N ASP A 282 15.87 13.12 -2.17
CA ASP A 282 14.97 14.26 -2.00
C ASP A 282 13.80 13.95 -1.05
N VAL A 283 13.58 12.67 -0.74
CA VAL A 283 12.54 12.15 0.15
C VAL A 283 13.14 11.05 1.02
N THR A 284 12.73 10.98 2.29
CA THR A 284 13.15 9.93 3.23
C THR A 284 12.06 9.64 4.25
N GLU A 285 12.05 8.42 4.77
CA GLU A 285 11.32 8.09 6.00
C GLU A 285 12.05 8.62 7.24
N ILE A 286 11.35 8.69 8.37
CA ILE A 286 11.96 9.06 9.64
C ILE A 286 12.47 7.81 10.37
N PRO A 287 13.79 7.72 10.70
CA PRO A 287 14.28 6.66 11.56
C PRO A 287 13.60 6.69 12.93
N SER A 288 13.11 5.55 13.42
CA SER A 288 12.34 5.45 14.67
C SER A 288 13.11 5.96 15.91
N ASP A 289 14.43 5.81 15.94
CA ASP A 289 15.29 6.32 17.01
C ASP A 289 15.53 7.83 16.95
N MET A 290 15.17 8.48 15.86
CA MET A 290 15.23 9.92 15.62
C MET A 290 13.84 10.60 15.60
N ALA A 291 12.76 9.85 15.70
CA ALA A 291 11.40 10.35 15.60
C ALA A 291 11.12 11.54 16.54
N ASP A 292 11.45 11.43 17.83
CA ASP A 292 11.30 12.51 18.84
C ASP A 292 12.01 13.84 18.44
N GLN A 293 12.96 13.81 17.51
CA GLN A 293 13.73 14.98 17.11
C GLN A 293 13.28 15.57 15.77
N LEU A 294 12.74 14.73 14.91
CA LEU A 294 12.47 15.06 13.50
C LEU A 294 10.99 15.28 13.21
N ILE A 295 10.08 14.62 13.95
CA ILE A 295 8.66 14.60 13.65
C ILE A 295 7.98 15.98 13.61
N ASP A 296 8.48 16.94 14.38
CA ASP A 296 7.99 18.33 14.42
C ASP A 296 8.68 19.25 13.39
N GLY A 297 9.46 18.70 12.46
CA GLY A 297 10.17 19.46 11.42
C GLY A 297 9.23 20.12 10.41
N ASP A 298 9.62 21.30 9.88
CA ASP A 298 8.80 22.06 8.92
C ASP A 298 8.55 21.30 7.59
N ASN A 299 9.41 20.32 7.26
CA ASN A 299 9.36 19.55 6.00
C ASN A 299 8.84 18.12 6.19
N VAL A 300 8.32 17.83 7.37
CA VAL A 300 7.70 16.55 7.66
C VAL A 300 6.27 16.56 7.14
N VAL A 301 5.94 15.55 6.36
CA VAL A 301 4.59 15.29 5.87
C VAL A 301 4.11 14.01 6.53
N ILE A 302 2.94 14.10 7.17
CA ILE A 302 2.26 12.98 7.80
C ILE A 302 1.00 12.75 7.02
N GLU A 303 0.87 11.58 6.43
CA GLU A 303 -0.25 11.18 5.61
C GLU A 303 -0.97 10.00 6.25
N ASP A 304 -2.29 10.04 6.26
CA ASP A 304 -3.08 8.92 6.76
C ASP A 304 -2.91 7.70 5.85
N GLN A 305 -2.79 6.53 6.46
CA GLN A 305 -2.84 5.26 5.74
C GLN A 305 -4.07 4.49 6.16
N ALA A 306 -4.89 4.09 5.20
CA ALA A 306 -6.07 3.30 5.47
C ALA A 306 -5.67 1.94 6.03
N GLY A 307 -5.76 1.81 7.34
CA GLY A 307 -5.33 0.63 8.02
C GLY A 307 -5.52 0.70 9.54
N LEU A 308 -5.58 -0.46 10.15
CA LEU A 308 -5.80 -0.60 11.58
C LEU A 308 -4.79 -1.59 12.18
N TYR A 309 -4.10 -1.17 13.22
CA TYR A 309 -3.41 -2.03 14.15
C TYR A 309 -4.36 -2.40 15.29
N PHE A 310 -4.59 -3.68 15.50
CA PHE A 310 -5.58 -4.16 16.47
C PHE A 310 -5.17 -5.47 17.12
N TYR A 311 -5.92 -5.88 18.13
CA TYR A 311 -5.83 -7.21 18.69
C TYR A 311 -7.13 -7.97 18.46
N ARG A 312 -7.00 -9.28 18.18
CA ARG A 312 -8.13 -10.18 18.00
C ARG A 312 -8.25 -11.13 19.16
N PHE A 313 -9.47 -11.35 19.61
CA PHE A 313 -9.79 -12.43 20.54
C PHE A 313 -10.11 -13.70 19.76
N ASN A 314 -9.76 -14.85 20.31
CA ASN A 314 -10.39 -16.11 19.93
C ASN A 314 -11.66 -16.28 20.78
N VAL A 315 -12.83 -16.03 20.20
CA VAL A 315 -14.10 -16.06 20.92
C VAL A 315 -14.56 -17.50 21.21
N THR A 316 -13.83 -18.52 20.76
CA THR A 316 -14.11 -19.93 21.03
C THR A 316 -13.32 -20.47 22.24
N GLU A 317 -12.37 -19.69 22.75
CA GLU A 317 -11.49 -20.07 23.86
C GLU A 317 -11.77 -19.30 25.14
N GLU A 318 -11.61 -19.98 26.29
CA GLU A 318 -11.69 -19.33 27.60
C GLU A 318 -10.56 -18.28 27.78
N PRO A 319 -10.84 -17.12 28.35
CA PRO A 319 -12.14 -16.62 28.85
C PRO A 319 -12.90 -15.79 27.83
N PHE A 320 -12.46 -15.69 26.57
CA PHE A 320 -12.93 -14.73 25.57
C PHE A 320 -14.22 -15.15 24.84
N GLN A 321 -14.82 -16.30 25.16
CA GLN A 321 -16.19 -16.58 24.72
C GLN A 321 -17.22 -15.61 25.33
N ASN A 322 -16.92 -15.03 26.50
CA ASN A 322 -17.79 -14.05 27.13
C ASN A 322 -17.53 -12.62 26.59
N GLU A 323 -18.55 -12.01 26.03
CA GLU A 323 -18.51 -10.66 25.45
C GLU A 323 -18.09 -9.59 26.46
N LYS A 324 -18.58 -9.67 27.72
CA LYS A 324 -18.22 -8.69 28.75
C LYS A 324 -16.74 -8.74 29.11
N ILE A 325 -16.15 -9.93 29.11
CA ILE A 325 -14.71 -10.10 29.34
C ILE A 325 -13.93 -9.47 28.19
N ARG A 326 -14.33 -9.69 26.93
CA ARG A 326 -13.69 -9.05 25.78
C ARG A 326 -13.74 -7.52 25.88
N LYS A 327 -14.93 -6.97 26.16
CA LYS A 327 -15.11 -5.53 26.38
C LYS A 327 -14.27 -4.99 27.54
N ALA A 328 -14.18 -5.74 28.63
CA ALA A 328 -13.33 -5.37 29.77
C ALA A 328 -11.88 -5.21 29.38
N PHE A 329 -11.34 -6.15 28.59
CA PHE A 329 -9.97 -6.06 28.09
C PHE A 329 -9.78 -4.89 27.13
N ALA A 330 -10.74 -4.63 26.23
CA ALA A 330 -10.67 -3.50 25.30
C ALA A 330 -10.68 -2.14 26.02
N LEU A 331 -11.61 -1.94 26.98
CA LEU A 331 -11.71 -0.67 27.72
C LEU A 331 -10.60 -0.45 28.76
N ALA A 332 -9.80 -1.47 29.06
CA ALA A 332 -8.66 -1.37 29.95
C ALA A 332 -7.42 -0.77 29.28
N ILE A 333 -7.42 -0.63 27.94
CA ILE A 333 -6.28 -0.13 27.17
C ILE A 333 -6.46 1.36 26.88
N ASN A 334 -5.43 2.16 27.19
CA ASN A 334 -5.34 3.56 26.80
C ASN A 334 -4.54 3.66 25.49
N GLN A 335 -5.26 3.77 24.37
CA GLN A 335 -4.67 3.86 23.05
C GLN A 335 -3.82 5.13 22.88
N ASP A 336 -4.26 6.26 23.48
CA ASP A 336 -3.52 7.52 23.44
C ASP A 336 -2.14 7.37 24.07
N ASP A 337 -2.02 6.68 25.22
CA ASP A 337 -0.71 6.42 25.84
C ASP A 337 0.19 5.53 24.98
N ILE A 338 -0.38 4.62 24.20
CA ILE A 338 0.41 3.77 23.28
C ILE A 338 0.99 4.62 22.15
N VAL A 339 0.21 5.45 21.50
CA VAL A 339 0.69 6.29 20.38
C VAL A 339 1.65 7.38 20.87
N ASP A 340 1.37 7.99 22.02
CA ASP A 340 2.18 9.08 22.56
C ASP A 340 3.54 8.63 23.13
N TYR A 341 3.60 7.44 23.74
CA TYR A 341 4.78 7.03 24.51
C TYR A 341 5.47 5.76 24.00
N VAL A 342 4.82 4.96 23.15
CA VAL A 342 5.39 3.69 22.68
C VAL A 342 5.73 3.76 21.20
N THR A 343 4.76 4.03 20.33
CA THR A 343 5.01 4.07 18.88
C THR A 343 5.66 5.37 18.45
N LYS A 344 5.18 6.52 18.93
CA LYS A 344 5.76 7.87 18.74
C LYS A 344 5.96 8.30 17.30
N ASN A 345 5.23 7.72 16.39
CA ASN A 345 5.29 7.99 14.97
C ASN A 345 4.10 8.82 14.49
N ASN A 346 3.49 9.55 15.42
CA ASN A 346 2.33 10.42 15.20
C ASN A 346 1.09 9.70 14.66
N GLU A 347 0.98 8.38 14.89
CA GLU A 347 -0.23 7.64 14.59
C GLU A 347 -1.42 8.18 15.39
N GLN A 348 -2.61 8.01 14.85
CA GLN A 348 -3.83 8.34 15.57
C GLN A 348 -4.28 7.15 16.42
N ALA A 349 -4.60 7.39 17.70
CA ALA A 349 -5.20 6.38 18.56
C ALA A 349 -6.56 5.93 17.97
N ALA A 350 -6.71 4.65 17.67
CA ALA A 350 -7.92 4.14 17.06
C ALA A 350 -9.02 3.96 18.11
N LYS A 351 -10.12 4.66 17.91
CA LYS A 351 -11.33 4.59 18.76
C LYS A 351 -12.49 3.85 18.08
N ALA A 352 -12.28 3.32 16.89
CA ALA A 352 -13.20 2.51 16.11
C ALA A 352 -12.42 1.64 15.11
N PHE A 353 -13.08 0.95 14.20
CA PHE A 353 -12.44 -0.13 13.42
C PHE A 353 -12.07 0.29 11.99
N VAL A 354 -12.96 0.99 11.28
CA VAL A 354 -12.65 1.58 9.98
C VAL A 354 -11.79 2.81 10.22
N SER A 355 -10.64 2.90 9.54
CA SER A 355 -9.75 4.05 9.64
C SER A 355 -10.35 5.31 9.00
N PRO A 356 -9.84 6.51 9.29
CA PRO A 356 -10.07 7.69 8.46
C PRO A 356 -9.59 7.48 7.01
N GLY A 357 -10.00 8.38 6.11
CA GLY A 357 -9.59 8.40 4.72
C GLY A 357 -10.65 7.92 3.72
N PHE A 358 -11.90 7.66 4.18
CA PHE A 358 -13.01 7.23 3.32
C PHE A 358 -14.08 8.31 3.23
N THR A 359 -14.14 8.99 2.08
CA THR A 359 -15.10 10.06 1.83
C THR A 359 -16.51 9.50 1.59
N THR A 360 -17.46 9.93 2.40
CA THR A 360 -18.88 9.57 2.27
C THR A 360 -19.56 10.30 1.11
N PRO A 361 -20.73 9.88 0.65
CA PRO A 361 -21.50 10.63 -0.36
C PRO A 361 -21.83 12.07 0.04
N SER A 362 -21.83 12.40 1.33
CA SER A 362 -22.01 13.78 1.82
C SER A 362 -20.73 14.64 1.76
N GLY A 363 -19.57 14.03 1.46
CA GLY A 363 -18.26 14.68 1.44
C GLY A 363 -17.57 14.78 2.81
N GLU A 364 -18.10 14.10 3.83
CA GLU A 364 -17.49 13.98 5.16
C GLU A 364 -16.72 12.65 5.24
N ASP A 365 -15.78 12.52 6.18
CA ASP A 365 -15.09 11.25 6.42
C ASP A 365 -16.02 10.23 7.10
N PHE A 366 -15.89 8.94 6.77
CA PHE A 366 -16.63 7.83 7.40
C PHE A 366 -16.51 7.88 8.92
N ARG A 367 -15.30 8.13 9.41
CA ARG A 367 -15.03 8.17 10.86
C ARG A 367 -15.72 9.33 11.55
N ASP A 368 -15.77 10.50 10.89
CA ASP A 368 -16.46 11.68 11.43
C ASP A 368 -17.97 11.44 11.54
N VAL A 369 -18.56 10.73 10.58
CA VAL A 369 -20.00 10.40 10.59
C VAL A 369 -20.33 9.31 11.61
N ASN A 370 -19.58 8.18 11.62
CA ASN A 370 -19.90 7.04 12.48
C ASN A 370 -19.32 7.16 13.91
N GLY A 371 -18.42 8.11 14.16
CA GLY A 371 -17.92 8.49 15.48
C GLY A 371 -17.01 7.46 16.14
N GLU A 372 -16.73 7.65 17.41
CA GLU A 372 -15.92 6.77 18.26
C GLU A 372 -16.79 5.69 18.92
N MET A 373 -16.27 4.48 19.07
CA MET A 373 -16.98 3.31 19.62
C MET A 373 -16.27 2.66 20.80
N VAL A 374 -14.96 2.87 20.91
CA VAL A 374 -14.11 2.30 21.96
C VAL A 374 -13.43 3.45 22.69
N SER A 375 -13.53 3.46 24.02
CA SER A 375 -12.90 4.48 24.85
C SER A 375 -12.24 3.84 26.06
N PHE A 376 -11.11 4.40 26.50
CA PHE A 376 -10.48 3.99 27.74
C PHE A 376 -11.37 4.30 28.94
N ASP A 377 -11.84 3.25 29.64
CA ASP A 377 -12.65 3.37 30.87
C ASP A 377 -12.33 2.20 31.83
N PRO A 378 -11.27 2.34 32.66
CA PRO A 378 -10.85 1.28 33.55
C PRO A 378 -11.87 0.93 34.67
N GLU A 379 -12.75 1.85 35.03
CA GLU A 379 -13.80 1.57 36.03
C GLU A 379 -14.91 0.70 35.43
N GLN A 380 -15.35 1.02 34.21
CA GLN A 380 -16.29 0.19 33.46
C GLN A 380 -15.66 -1.16 33.11
N ALA A 381 -14.39 -1.17 32.73
CA ALA A 381 -13.63 -2.41 32.43
C ALA A 381 -13.66 -3.39 33.62
N LYS A 382 -13.39 -2.92 34.84
CA LYS A 382 -13.46 -3.75 36.05
C LYS A 382 -14.85 -4.30 36.30
N GLN A 383 -15.88 -3.45 36.15
CA GLN A 383 -17.26 -3.88 36.33
C GLN A 383 -17.64 -4.97 35.34
N LEU A 384 -17.31 -4.80 34.06
CA LEU A 384 -17.60 -5.79 33.01
C LEU A 384 -16.83 -7.11 33.23
N LEU A 385 -15.59 -7.03 33.71
CA LEU A 385 -14.82 -8.22 34.06
C LEU A 385 -15.48 -9.01 35.19
N GLU A 386 -15.89 -8.31 36.27
CA GLU A 386 -16.58 -8.95 37.40
C GLU A 386 -17.90 -9.60 36.97
N GLU A 387 -18.69 -8.90 36.16
CA GLU A 387 -19.96 -9.39 35.62
C GLU A 387 -19.75 -10.62 34.71
N GLY A 388 -18.77 -10.56 33.80
CA GLY A 388 -18.44 -11.66 32.89
C GLY A 388 -17.92 -12.89 33.63
N MET A 389 -17.09 -12.70 34.64
CA MET A 389 -16.61 -13.79 35.51
C MET A 389 -17.76 -14.43 36.29
N GLU A 390 -18.74 -13.63 36.79
CA GLU A 390 -19.92 -14.16 37.47
C GLU A 390 -20.80 -14.98 36.52
N GLU A 391 -20.99 -14.53 35.28
CA GLU A 391 -21.76 -15.25 34.26
C GLU A 391 -21.14 -16.61 33.90
N GLU A 392 -19.81 -16.69 33.79
CA GLU A 392 -19.08 -17.92 33.49
C GLU A 392 -18.82 -18.78 34.74
N GLY A 393 -19.05 -18.24 35.94
CA GLY A 393 -18.81 -18.92 37.21
C GLY A 393 -17.32 -19.07 37.57
N TYR A 394 -16.51 -18.12 37.14
CA TYR A 394 -15.09 -18.05 37.44
C TYR A 394 -14.87 -17.42 38.83
N ASP A 395 -14.27 -18.18 39.77
CA ASP A 395 -13.76 -17.63 41.03
C ASP A 395 -12.44 -16.83 40.79
N GLU A 396 -11.69 -17.21 39.74
CA GLU A 396 -10.47 -16.59 39.28
C GLU A 396 -10.47 -16.66 37.75
N LEU A 397 -9.98 -15.59 37.08
CA LEU A 397 -9.94 -15.57 35.62
C LEU A 397 -8.97 -16.65 35.11
N PRO A 398 -9.35 -17.46 34.10
CA PRO A 398 -8.42 -18.36 33.44
C PRO A 398 -7.15 -17.66 32.94
N PRO A 399 -6.00 -18.33 32.91
CA PRO A 399 -4.77 -17.74 32.38
C PRO A 399 -4.96 -17.21 30.94
N VAL A 400 -4.46 -16.00 30.69
CA VAL A 400 -4.54 -15.34 29.37
C VAL A 400 -3.15 -15.20 28.79
N THR A 401 -2.99 -15.60 27.54
CA THR A 401 -1.78 -15.40 26.74
C THR A 401 -2.05 -14.42 25.60
N LEU A 402 -1.24 -13.35 25.53
CA LEU A 402 -1.18 -12.42 24.41
C LEU A 402 -0.04 -12.84 23.50
N THR A 403 -0.35 -13.11 22.24
CA THR A 403 0.61 -13.55 21.23
C THR A 403 0.86 -12.45 20.19
N TYR A 404 2.11 -12.27 19.78
CA TYR A 404 2.53 -11.37 18.72
C TYR A 404 3.63 -12.01 17.87
N ASN A 405 3.79 -11.57 16.61
CA ASN A 405 4.94 -11.95 15.80
C ASN A 405 6.19 -11.20 16.24
N THR A 406 7.36 -11.85 16.11
CA THR A 406 8.64 -11.29 16.57
C THR A 406 8.98 -9.99 15.87
N ASP A 407 8.91 -8.89 16.62
CA ASP A 407 9.21 -7.55 16.22
C ASP A 407 9.35 -6.66 17.49
N GLU A 408 10.23 -5.68 17.50
CA GLU A 408 10.52 -4.88 18.69
C GLU A 408 9.38 -3.90 19.04
N GLN A 409 8.69 -3.32 18.04
CA GLN A 409 7.55 -2.45 18.27
C GLN A 409 6.34 -3.24 18.78
N HIS A 410 6.05 -4.40 18.19
CA HIS A 410 4.98 -5.28 18.67
C HIS A 410 5.21 -5.74 20.10
N LYS A 411 6.46 -6.02 20.44
CA LYS A 411 6.86 -6.34 21.81
C LYS A 411 6.63 -5.18 22.77
N ALA A 412 7.04 -3.97 22.40
CA ALA A 412 6.87 -2.78 23.24
C ALA A 412 5.39 -2.48 23.50
N ILE A 413 4.54 -2.61 22.48
CA ILE A 413 3.08 -2.46 22.61
C ILE A 413 2.53 -3.57 23.55
N ALA A 414 2.91 -4.83 23.34
CA ALA A 414 2.44 -5.95 24.13
C ALA A 414 2.84 -5.83 25.62
N GLU A 415 4.08 -5.42 25.92
CA GLU A 415 4.56 -5.17 27.29
C GLU A 415 3.81 -4.00 27.95
N THR A 416 3.48 -2.97 27.18
CA THR A 416 2.68 -1.84 27.68
C THR A 416 1.25 -2.27 27.99
N MET A 417 0.62 -3.04 27.11
CA MET A 417 -0.72 -3.58 27.34
C MET A 417 -0.75 -4.55 28.52
N GLN A 418 0.27 -5.41 28.69
CA GLN A 418 0.40 -6.28 29.87
C GLN A 418 0.37 -5.46 31.16
N ASN A 419 1.10 -4.33 31.21
CA ASN A 419 1.09 -3.45 32.37
C ASN A 419 -0.29 -2.81 32.57
N MET A 420 -0.96 -2.35 31.49
CA MET A 420 -2.31 -1.77 31.56
C MET A 420 -3.34 -2.80 32.07
N PHE A 421 -3.29 -4.05 31.62
CA PHE A 421 -4.17 -5.11 32.15
C PHE A 421 -3.93 -5.37 33.63
N SER A 422 -2.68 -5.40 34.06
CA SER A 422 -2.35 -5.57 35.48
C SER A 422 -2.83 -4.40 36.34
N GLU A 423 -2.63 -3.15 35.89
CA GLU A 423 -3.03 -1.94 36.64
C GLU A 423 -4.55 -1.72 36.63
N ASN A 424 -5.19 -1.87 35.47
CA ASN A 424 -6.57 -1.51 35.26
C ASN A 424 -7.56 -2.63 35.58
N LEU A 425 -7.19 -3.90 35.39
CA LEU A 425 -8.05 -5.07 35.67
C LEU A 425 -7.54 -5.92 36.83
N GLY A 426 -6.27 -5.81 37.21
CA GLY A 426 -5.63 -6.73 38.15
C GLY A 426 -5.37 -8.11 37.55
N VAL A 427 -5.24 -8.19 36.23
CA VAL A 427 -5.05 -9.44 35.48
C VAL A 427 -3.58 -9.53 35.03
N ASP A 428 -2.92 -10.65 35.34
CA ASP A 428 -1.60 -10.98 34.83
C ASP A 428 -1.73 -11.72 33.50
N VAL A 429 -1.28 -11.09 32.39
CA VAL A 429 -1.30 -11.68 31.05
C VAL A 429 0.10 -12.21 30.70
N GLU A 430 0.19 -13.43 30.19
CA GLU A 430 1.44 -14.00 29.68
C GLU A 430 1.70 -13.50 28.25
N LEU A 431 2.96 -13.15 27.94
CA LEU A 431 3.37 -12.75 26.60
C LEU A 431 4.07 -13.90 25.88
N ALA A 432 3.68 -14.14 24.63
CA ALA A 432 4.32 -15.11 23.75
C ALA A 432 4.59 -14.48 22.38
N ASN A 433 5.79 -14.74 21.83
CA ASN A 433 6.10 -14.34 20.46
C ASN A 433 6.54 -15.53 19.62
N THR A 434 6.20 -15.49 18.35
CA THR A 434 6.55 -16.51 17.37
C THR A 434 7.04 -15.89 16.06
N GLU A 435 7.75 -16.68 15.28
CA GLU A 435 8.15 -16.28 13.93
C GLU A 435 6.91 -16.11 13.03
N TRP A 436 7.00 -15.22 12.04
CA TRP A 436 5.87 -14.75 11.25
C TRP A 436 5.00 -15.86 10.63
N ASN A 437 5.60 -16.84 9.97
CA ASN A 437 4.82 -17.89 9.31
C ASN A 437 4.09 -18.79 10.32
N VAL A 438 4.73 -19.09 11.46
CA VAL A 438 4.11 -19.85 12.56
C VAL A 438 2.97 -19.04 13.16
N PHE A 439 3.19 -17.75 13.38
CA PHE A 439 2.19 -16.83 13.90
C PHE A 439 0.92 -16.77 13.03
N LEU A 440 1.10 -16.68 11.70
CA LEU A 440 -0.02 -16.67 10.76
C LEU A 440 -0.79 -18.00 10.77
N GLU A 441 -0.09 -19.12 10.85
CA GLU A 441 -0.72 -20.44 10.89
C GLU A 441 -1.48 -20.68 12.19
N ASP A 442 -0.92 -20.24 13.33
CA ASP A 442 -1.60 -20.26 14.62
C ASP A 442 -2.88 -19.43 14.60
N GLN A 443 -2.87 -18.25 13.97
CA GLN A 443 -4.08 -17.43 13.79
C GLN A 443 -5.14 -18.11 12.93
N LYS A 444 -4.74 -18.67 11.78
CA LYS A 444 -5.67 -19.38 10.86
C LYS A 444 -6.31 -20.60 11.53
N SER A 445 -5.54 -21.29 12.37
CA SER A 445 -5.97 -22.49 13.09
C SER A 445 -6.69 -22.19 14.40
N LEU A 446 -6.90 -20.90 14.75
CA LEU A 446 -7.45 -20.44 16.03
C LEU A 446 -6.64 -20.96 17.24
N ASN A 447 -5.33 -21.13 17.10
CA ASN A 447 -4.43 -21.58 18.16
C ASN A 447 -3.84 -20.38 18.92
N HIS A 448 -4.70 -19.50 19.41
CA HIS A 448 -4.39 -18.32 20.21
C HIS A 448 -5.58 -17.96 21.10
N GLN A 449 -5.36 -17.17 22.14
CA GLN A 449 -6.41 -16.57 22.96
C GLN A 449 -6.60 -15.08 22.61
N LEU A 450 -5.53 -14.31 22.71
CA LEU A 450 -5.45 -12.89 22.35
C LEU A 450 -4.23 -12.71 21.43
N SER A 451 -4.43 -12.18 20.24
CA SER A 451 -3.37 -12.12 19.23
C SER A 451 -3.31 -10.75 18.56
N ARG A 452 -2.10 -10.25 18.38
CA ARG A 452 -1.84 -9.04 17.59
C ARG A 452 -2.32 -9.22 16.16
N SER A 453 -2.81 -8.17 15.54
CA SER A 453 -3.16 -8.17 14.13
C SER A 453 -3.02 -6.79 13.49
N SER A 454 -3.10 -6.76 12.18
CA SER A 454 -3.20 -5.55 11.38
C SER A 454 -4.03 -5.82 10.14
N PHE A 455 -4.57 -4.77 9.57
CA PHE A 455 -5.22 -4.76 8.28
C PHE A 455 -4.83 -3.47 7.55
N LEU A 456 -4.40 -3.57 6.32
CA LEU A 456 -4.26 -2.46 5.38
C LEU A 456 -5.30 -2.66 4.29
N PHE A 457 -5.93 -1.59 3.86
CA PHE A 457 -6.98 -1.67 2.85
C PHE A 457 -6.38 -1.93 1.46
N ASP A 458 -6.99 -2.84 0.71
CA ASP A 458 -6.60 -3.17 -0.67
C ASP A 458 -7.24 -2.23 -1.69
N TYR A 459 -8.35 -1.57 -1.31
CA TYR A 459 -9.07 -0.59 -2.13
C TYR A 459 -9.86 0.40 -1.25
N GLY A 460 -10.19 1.55 -1.82
CA GLY A 460 -10.76 2.70 -1.11
C GLY A 460 -12.25 2.57 -0.74
N ASP A 461 -12.63 1.52 -0.01
CA ASP A 461 -14.00 1.34 0.48
C ASP A 461 -14.04 0.64 1.86
N PRO A 462 -14.85 1.14 2.83
CA PRO A 462 -14.94 0.54 4.16
C PRO A 462 -15.32 -0.93 4.19
N VAL A 463 -16.06 -1.42 3.18
CA VAL A 463 -16.48 -2.82 3.11
C VAL A 463 -15.28 -3.77 3.05
N ASN A 464 -14.13 -3.32 2.53
CA ASN A 464 -12.91 -4.12 2.45
C ASN A 464 -12.44 -4.63 3.83
N PHE A 465 -12.50 -3.79 4.84
CA PHE A 465 -12.22 -4.20 6.21
C PHE A 465 -13.37 -5.00 6.83
N LEU A 466 -14.60 -4.49 6.68
CA LEU A 466 -15.77 -5.07 7.35
C LEU A 466 -16.07 -6.50 6.85
N GLU A 467 -15.94 -6.78 5.55
CA GLU A 467 -16.13 -8.14 5.01
C GLU A 467 -15.13 -9.17 5.53
N SER A 468 -14.00 -8.71 6.12
CA SER A 468 -13.03 -9.60 6.74
C SER A 468 -13.59 -10.35 7.96
N PHE A 469 -14.69 -9.89 8.54
CA PHE A 469 -15.29 -10.46 9.76
C PHE A 469 -16.59 -11.24 9.52
N ILE A 470 -17.05 -11.42 8.27
CA ILE A 470 -18.17 -12.33 8.00
C ILE A 470 -17.80 -13.76 8.39
N THR A 471 -18.82 -14.57 8.70
CA THR A 471 -18.68 -15.88 9.33
C THR A 471 -17.66 -16.81 8.67
N ASP A 472 -17.68 -16.92 7.35
CA ASP A 472 -16.82 -17.85 6.59
C ASP A 472 -15.60 -17.17 5.94
N SER A 473 -15.30 -15.92 6.28
CA SER A 473 -14.11 -15.23 5.76
C SER A 473 -12.82 -15.90 6.24
N SER A 474 -11.89 -16.17 5.34
CA SER A 474 -10.55 -16.66 5.68
C SER A 474 -9.73 -15.65 6.52
N MET A 475 -10.16 -14.38 6.51
CA MET A 475 -9.58 -13.30 7.31
C MET A 475 -10.18 -13.22 8.72
N ASN A 476 -11.36 -13.80 8.93
CA ASN A 476 -12.00 -13.91 10.24
C ASN A 476 -11.31 -14.99 11.08
N ARG A 477 -10.21 -14.62 11.70
CA ARG A 477 -9.41 -15.50 12.56
C ARG A 477 -9.74 -15.29 14.04
N THR A 478 -11.01 -15.02 14.34
CA THR A 478 -11.53 -14.80 15.70
C THR A 478 -12.46 -15.94 16.16
N GLY A 479 -13.00 -16.71 15.21
CA GLY A 479 -14.07 -17.69 15.46
C GLY A 479 -15.43 -17.03 15.73
N TRP A 480 -15.55 -15.70 15.58
CA TRP A 480 -16.80 -14.97 15.73
C TRP A 480 -17.71 -15.21 14.51
N SER A 481 -19.02 -15.27 14.76
CA SER A 481 -20.06 -15.50 13.77
C SER A 481 -21.33 -14.77 14.17
N ASN A 482 -21.90 -13.98 13.24
CA ASN A 482 -23.16 -13.27 13.45
C ASN A 482 -23.93 -13.16 12.13
N GLU A 483 -25.08 -13.84 12.04
CA GLU A 483 -25.91 -13.86 10.83
C GLU A 483 -26.42 -12.47 10.43
N GLU A 484 -26.73 -11.59 11.40
CA GLU A 484 -27.21 -10.22 11.14
C GLU A 484 -26.08 -9.35 10.54
N TYR A 485 -24.84 -9.52 11.05
CA TYR A 485 -23.66 -8.89 10.48
C TYR A 485 -23.40 -9.36 9.05
N ASP A 486 -23.45 -10.67 8.81
CA ASP A 486 -23.26 -11.25 7.49
C ASP A 486 -24.31 -10.72 6.49
N GLU A 487 -25.58 -10.58 6.94
CA GLU A 487 -26.65 -9.98 6.14
C GLU A 487 -26.42 -8.49 5.85
N LEU A 488 -25.93 -7.70 6.83
CA LEU A 488 -25.59 -6.28 6.61
C LEU A 488 -24.50 -6.11 5.55
N ILE A 489 -23.43 -6.89 5.64
CA ILE A 489 -22.35 -6.83 4.66
C ILE A 489 -22.82 -7.28 3.28
N ALA A 490 -23.60 -8.38 3.21
CA ALA A 490 -24.15 -8.86 1.95
C ALA A 490 -25.08 -7.82 1.29
N GLN A 491 -25.88 -7.09 2.09
CA GLN A 491 -26.73 -6.01 1.61
C GLN A 491 -25.90 -4.80 1.18
N ALA A 492 -24.90 -4.39 1.96
CA ALA A 492 -24.00 -3.28 1.61
C ALA A 492 -23.28 -3.52 0.28
N LYS A 493 -22.87 -4.75 0.02
CA LYS A 493 -22.21 -5.14 -1.25
C LYS A 493 -23.14 -5.10 -2.46
N GLN A 494 -24.45 -5.15 -2.27
CA GLN A 494 -25.46 -5.22 -3.35
C GLN A 494 -26.30 -3.95 -3.48
N GLU A 495 -26.23 -3.04 -2.50
CA GLU A 495 -27.02 -1.80 -2.49
C GLU A 495 -26.44 -0.81 -3.51
N THR A 496 -27.29 -0.28 -4.37
CA THR A 496 -26.96 0.70 -5.41
C THR A 496 -27.25 2.15 -4.99
N ASP A 497 -28.02 2.34 -3.91
CA ASP A 497 -28.23 3.64 -3.31
C ASP A 497 -27.08 3.89 -2.34
N GLU A 498 -26.17 4.78 -2.70
CA GLU A 498 -24.95 5.02 -1.94
C GLU A 498 -25.23 5.43 -0.49
N GLU A 499 -26.19 6.32 -0.22
CA GLU A 499 -26.51 6.75 1.15
C GLU A 499 -26.91 5.55 2.01
N LYS A 500 -27.78 4.67 1.50
CA LYS A 500 -28.19 3.45 2.21
C LYS A 500 -27.05 2.45 2.37
N ARG A 501 -26.19 2.34 1.37
CA ARG A 501 -25.02 1.47 1.42
C ARG A 501 -24.11 1.85 2.59
N TRP A 502 -23.85 3.14 2.73
CA TRP A 502 -23.03 3.67 3.84
C TRP A 502 -23.72 3.47 5.20
N GLU A 503 -25.06 3.65 5.30
CA GLU A 503 -25.81 3.35 6.51
C GLU A 503 -25.64 1.87 6.94
N LEU A 504 -25.69 0.92 6.01
CA LEU A 504 -25.46 -0.51 6.30
C LEU A 504 -24.04 -0.77 6.83
N MET A 505 -23.03 -0.10 6.29
CA MET A 505 -21.65 -0.21 6.78
C MET A 505 -21.47 0.41 8.17
N TYR A 506 -22.16 1.52 8.47
CA TYR A 506 -22.18 2.08 9.83
C TYR A 506 -22.78 1.11 10.83
N GLU A 507 -23.92 0.50 10.50
CA GLU A 507 -24.56 -0.50 11.36
C GLU A 507 -23.68 -1.72 11.57
N ALA A 508 -23.00 -2.20 10.53
CA ALA A 508 -22.08 -3.32 10.63
C ALA A 508 -20.90 -3.01 11.57
N GLU A 509 -20.25 -1.85 11.43
CA GLU A 509 -19.17 -1.45 12.33
C GLU A 509 -19.64 -1.31 13.78
N GLN A 510 -20.84 -0.73 14.01
CA GLN A 510 -21.43 -0.63 15.35
C GLN A 510 -21.71 -2.01 15.96
N MET A 511 -22.14 -2.98 15.15
CA MET A 511 -22.37 -4.35 15.60
C MET A 511 -21.05 -5.05 15.97
N LEU A 512 -20.01 -4.89 15.14
CA LEU A 512 -18.67 -5.39 15.42
C LEU A 512 -18.14 -4.83 16.76
N ALA A 513 -18.30 -3.52 16.98
CA ALA A 513 -17.97 -2.86 18.23
C ALA A 513 -18.83 -3.37 19.40
N GLY A 514 -20.10 -3.65 19.14
CA GLY A 514 -21.06 -4.17 20.12
C GLY A 514 -20.65 -5.53 20.68
N GLU A 515 -20.07 -6.41 19.87
CA GLU A 515 -19.67 -7.77 20.29
C GLU A 515 -18.17 -7.93 20.55
N MET A 516 -17.37 -6.97 20.11
CA MET A 516 -15.94 -6.85 20.40
C MET A 516 -15.12 -8.12 20.13
N PRO A 517 -15.19 -8.74 18.93
CA PRO A 517 -14.29 -9.85 18.59
C PRO A 517 -12.85 -9.38 18.39
N ILE A 518 -12.66 -8.10 18.17
CA ILE A 518 -11.37 -7.40 18.06
C ILE A 518 -11.43 -6.09 18.84
N PHE A 519 -10.28 -5.49 19.15
CA PHE A 519 -10.23 -4.12 19.65
C PHE A 519 -9.07 -3.34 19.02
N PRO A 520 -9.31 -2.05 18.70
CA PRO A 520 -8.37 -1.21 17.97
C PRO A 520 -7.28 -0.66 18.88
N ILE A 521 -6.12 -0.35 18.30
CA ILE A 521 -5.00 0.31 18.99
C ILE A 521 -4.67 1.65 18.32
N HIS A 522 -4.25 1.63 17.05
CA HIS A 522 -3.97 2.85 16.30
C HIS A 522 -4.32 2.66 14.82
N TYR A 523 -4.63 3.77 14.15
CA TYR A 523 -4.66 3.82 12.70
C TYR A 523 -3.23 4.01 12.19
N TYR A 524 -2.95 3.46 11.02
CA TYR A 524 -1.65 3.63 10.39
C TYR A 524 -1.53 5.02 9.77
N ASN A 525 -0.30 5.49 9.67
CA ASN A 525 0.10 6.66 8.91
C ASN A 525 1.40 6.39 8.17
N GLN A 526 1.76 7.31 7.28
CA GLN A 526 3.04 7.35 6.59
C GLN A 526 3.71 8.68 6.94
N VAL A 527 4.98 8.66 7.30
CA VAL A 527 5.70 9.86 7.73
C VAL A 527 6.96 10.00 6.91
N TYR A 528 7.04 11.09 6.14
CA TYR A 528 8.16 11.38 5.25
C TYR A 528 8.73 12.78 5.49
N ILE A 529 10.01 12.94 5.20
CA ILE A 529 10.66 14.24 5.11
C ILE A 529 10.96 14.51 3.63
N TYR A 530 10.56 15.68 3.14
CA TYR A 530 10.80 16.12 1.77
C TYR A 530 11.81 17.28 1.75
N LYS A 531 12.64 17.38 0.72
CA LYS A 531 13.37 18.62 0.44
C LYS A 531 12.39 19.73 0.08
N ASP A 532 12.73 20.99 0.39
CA ASP A 532 11.85 22.16 0.23
C ASP A 532 11.33 22.36 -1.21
N ASN A 533 12.08 21.90 -2.18
CA ASN A 533 11.76 22.04 -3.60
C ASN A 533 10.92 20.90 -4.17
N VAL A 534 10.65 19.83 -3.42
CA VAL A 534 9.75 18.74 -3.83
C VAL A 534 8.30 19.17 -3.61
N LYS A 535 7.45 19.00 -4.64
CA LYS A 535 6.04 19.37 -4.60
C LYS A 535 5.16 18.26 -5.19
N ASP A 536 3.92 18.24 -4.75
CA ASP A 536 2.80 17.50 -5.35
C ASP A 536 3.06 16.00 -5.55
N VAL A 537 3.89 15.40 -4.69
CA VAL A 537 3.95 13.94 -4.53
C VAL A 537 2.68 13.52 -3.82
N VAL A 538 1.93 12.59 -4.39
CA VAL A 538 0.66 12.11 -3.82
C VAL A 538 0.85 10.69 -3.29
N ARG A 539 0.47 10.48 -2.03
CA ARG A 539 0.38 9.17 -1.39
C ARG A 539 -1.06 8.95 -0.95
N HIS A 540 -1.69 7.97 -1.54
CA HIS A 540 -3.08 7.64 -1.22
C HIS A 540 -3.18 6.86 0.09
N PRO A 541 -4.28 7.00 0.85
CA PRO A 541 -4.49 6.23 2.08
C PRO A 541 -4.38 4.71 1.88
N VAL A 542 -4.75 4.19 0.72
CA VAL A 542 -4.58 2.77 0.36
C VAL A 542 -3.14 2.37 0.03
N GLY A 543 -2.18 3.29 0.20
CA GLY A 543 -0.75 3.00 0.08
C GLY A 543 -0.16 3.16 -1.33
N TYR A 544 -0.89 3.72 -2.29
CA TYR A 544 -0.36 3.98 -3.63
C TYR A 544 0.42 5.29 -3.66
N LEU A 545 1.58 5.27 -4.30
CA LEU A 545 2.41 6.43 -4.57
C LEU A 545 2.24 6.87 -6.02
N GLU A 546 1.88 8.13 -6.21
CA GLU A 546 1.64 8.76 -7.52
C GLU A 546 2.60 9.93 -7.75
N LEU A 547 3.42 9.83 -8.77
CA LEU A 547 4.38 10.87 -9.19
C LEU A 547 3.92 11.64 -10.43
N LYS A 548 2.75 11.33 -10.97
CA LYS A 548 2.18 12.00 -12.15
C LYS A 548 2.17 13.51 -12.01
N TRP A 549 1.83 14.01 -10.81
CA TRP A 549 1.71 15.44 -10.52
C TRP A 549 2.96 16.02 -9.85
N ALA A 550 3.88 15.16 -9.43
CA ALA A 550 5.07 15.59 -8.68
C ALA A 550 5.90 16.59 -9.48
N ASP A 551 6.50 17.55 -8.76
CA ASP A 551 7.34 18.59 -9.34
C ASP A 551 8.59 18.87 -8.50
N ILE A 552 9.63 19.38 -9.14
CA ILE A 552 10.84 19.91 -8.50
C ILE A 552 10.92 21.41 -8.84
N GLU A 553 10.66 22.26 -7.84
CA GLU A 553 10.88 23.71 -7.97
C GLU A 553 12.38 24.01 -8.09
N GLN A 554 12.77 24.85 -9.07
CA GLN A 554 14.17 25.21 -9.36
C GLN A 554 14.55 26.56 -8.78
#